data_e44893dca7b055bd759d71e7b5eb4a27
#
_entry.id   e44893dca7b055bd759d71e7b5eb4a27
#
_cell.length_a   1.000
_cell.length_b   1.000
_cell.length_c   1.000
_cell.angle_alpha   90.00
_cell.angle_beta   90.00
_cell.angle_gamma   90.00
#
_symmetry.space_group_name_H-M   'P 1'
#
loop_
_entity.id
_entity.type
_entity.pdbx_description
1 polymer ?
#
loop_
_entity_poly.entity_id
_entity_poly.type
_entity_poly.pdbx_seq_one_letter_code
_entity_poly.pdbx_strand_id
1 'polypeptide(L)'
;MTRGAYLISCFLLPVCLVITARQSAAAELTRHQQEQILEEAQADYDQGVSILRRDPVHAREFFLSAAERFELLIDEGILNGGLMYNLANAQLQAGRLGLAILNYRRAETLLPGDARLLSNLQYARSLRRSQFAASGRRA
;
A
#
# COMPACT_ATOMS: atom_id res chain seq x y z
N MET A 1 -14.02 82.01 21.37
CA MET A 1 -13.04 81.15 21.98
C MET A 1 -13.69 79.85 22.41
N THR A 2 -13.75 78.86 21.56
CA THR A 2 -14.19 77.49 21.97
C THR A 2 -13.59 76.52 21.02
N ARG A 3 -12.68 75.71 21.53
CA ARG A 3 -11.92 74.70 20.84
C ARG A 3 -12.76 73.43 20.62
N GLY A 4 -13.07 73.10 19.39
CA GLY A 4 -13.67 71.82 19.04
C GLY A 4 -12.68 70.73 19.06
N ALA A 5 -12.92 69.70 19.91
CA ALA A 5 -12.13 68.47 19.96
C ALA A 5 -12.73 67.47 18.95
N TYR A 6 -11.99 67.10 17.94
CA TYR A 6 -12.35 66.04 17.03
C TYR A 6 -11.98 64.68 17.66
N LEU A 7 -13.00 63.95 18.08
CA LEU A 7 -12.85 62.55 18.47
C LEU A 7 -12.77 61.68 17.22
N ILE A 8 -11.55 61.24 16.89
CA ILE A 8 -11.34 60.24 15.86
C ILE A 8 -11.68 58.88 16.49
N SER A 9 -12.89 58.39 16.20
CA SER A 9 -13.31 57.05 16.55
C SER A 9 -12.64 56.06 15.61
N CYS A 10 -11.55 55.41 16.07
CA CYS A 10 -10.95 54.27 15.42
C CYS A 10 -11.86 53.05 15.53
N PHE A 11 -12.63 52.82 14.47
CA PHE A 11 -13.34 51.55 14.31
C PHE A 11 -12.33 50.48 13.91
N LEU A 12 -11.73 49.81 14.87
CA LEU A 12 -11.01 48.59 14.68
C LEU A 12 -12.00 47.45 14.43
N LEU A 13 -12.24 47.15 13.14
CA LEU A 13 -12.90 45.93 12.73
C LEU A 13 -11.98 44.77 13.04
N PRO A 14 -12.38 43.77 13.86
CA PRO A 14 -11.66 42.54 13.96
C PRO A 14 -11.86 41.79 12.65
N VAL A 15 -10.80 41.73 11.84
CA VAL A 15 -10.68 40.75 10.75
C VAL A 15 -10.60 39.39 11.42
N CYS A 16 -11.76 38.76 11.63
CA CYS A 16 -11.84 37.37 11.93
C CYS A 16 -11.30 36.59 10.70
N LEU A 17 -10.01 36.36 10.73
CA LEU A 17 -9.37 35.41 9.81
C LEU A 17 -9.95 34.02 10.13
N VAL A 18 -11.05 33.68 9.51
CA VAL A 18 -11.59 32.30 9.52
C VAL A 18 -10.60 31.48 8.68
N ILE A 19 -9.56 31.00 9.34
CA ILE A 19 -8.75 29.91 8.82
C ILE A 19 -9.65 28.68 8.81
N THR A 20 -10.40 28.51 7.71
CA THR A 20 -11.01 27.23 7.39
C THR A 20 -9.83 26.29 7.13
N ALA A 21 -9.35 25.62 8.17
CA ALA A 21 -8.55 24.43 8.03
C ALA A 21 -9.40 23.46 7.20
N ARG A 22 -9.17 23.43 5.89
CA ARG A 22 -9.55 22.33 5.03
C ARG A 22 -8.73 21.15 5.54
N GLN A 23 -9.22 20.50 6.58
CA GLN A 23 -8.85 19.14 6.87
C GLN A 23 -9.34 18.34 5.65
N SER A 24 -8.46 18.15 4.69
CA SER A 24 -8.56 17.05 3.77
C SER A 24 -8.33 15.79 4.62
N ALA A 25 -9.34 15.42 5.38
CA ALA A 25 -9.46 14.07 5.86
C ALA A 25 -9.57 13.24 4.57
N ALA A 26 -8.51 12.54 4.21
CA ALA A 26 -8.64 11.44 3.28
C ALA A 26 -9.79 10.61 3.84
N ALA A 27 -10.89 10.53 3.11
CA ALA A 27 -12.07 9.82 3.60
C ALA A 27 -11.65 8.36 3.74
N GLU A 28 -11.65 7.86 4.98
CA GLU A 28 -11.38 6.45 5.25
C GLU A 28 -12.32 5.60 4.39
N LEU A 29 -11.77 4.53 3.80
CA LEU A 29 -12.55 3.62 2.99
C LEU A 29 -13.65 2.98 3.83
N THR A 30 -14.88 3.01 3.33
CA THR A 30 -15.98 2.27 3.96
C THR A 30 -15.71 0.77 3.92
N ARG A 31 -16.31 0.00 4.83
CA ARG A 31 -16.19 -1.46 4.83
C ARG A 31 -16.52 -2.06 3.46
N HIS A 32 -17.57 -1.60 2.81
CA HIS A 32 -17.97 -2.09 1.48
C HIS A 32 -16.88 -1.81 0.43
N GLN A 33 -16.27 -0.62 0.44
CA GLN A 33 -15.15 -0.31 -0.45
C GLN A 33 -13.93 -1.18 -0.17
N GLN A 34 -13.63 -1.46 1.10
CA GLN A 34 -12.53 -2.36 1.48
C GLN A 34 -12.76 -3.78 0.97
N GLU A 35 -13.98 -4.31 1.13
CA GLU A 35 -14.40 -5.62 0.62
C GLU A 35 -14.28 -5.68 -0.92
N GLN A 36 -14.76 -4.64 -1.62
CA GLN A 36 -14.65 -4.54 -3.08
C GLN A 36 -13.19 -4.52 -3.54
N ILE A 37 -12.34 -3.72 -2.92
CA ILE A 37 -10.90 -3.66 -3.25
C ILE A 37 -10.23 -5.02 -3.02
N LEU A 38 -10.61 -5.72 -1.94
CA LEU A 38 -10.09 -7.06 -1.66
C LEU A 38 -10.49 -8.07 -2.74
N GLU A 39 -11.75 -8.07 -3.16
CA GLU A 39 -12.25 -8.93 -4.24
C GLU A 39 -11.55 -8.63 -5.57
N GLU A 40 -11.39 -7.35 -5.92
CA GLU A 40 -10.67 -6.94 -7.12
C GLU A 40 -9.20 -7.36 -7.08
N ALA A 41 -8.54 -7.23 -5.92
CA ALA A 41 -7.15 -7.66 -5.76
C ALA A 41 -7.00 -9.17 -5.95
N GLN A 42 -7.93 -9.97 -5.43
CA GLN A 42 -7.93 -11.42 -5.61
C GLN A 42 -8.21 -11.80 -7.06
N ALA A 43 -9.16 -11.13 -7.71
CA ALA A 43 -9.49 -11.37 -9.12
C ALA A 43 -8.30 -11.08 -10.04
N ASP A 44 -7.59 -9.98 -9.82
CA ASP A 44 -6.36 -9.66 -10.55
C ASP A 44 -5.28 -10.73 -10.34
N TYR A 45 -5.07 -11.15 -9.10
CA TYR A 45 -4.10 -12.21 -8.82
C TYR A 45 -4.43 -13.50 -9.57
N ASP A 46 -5.69 -13.94 -9.52
CA ASP A 46 -6.16 -15.16 -10.19
C ASP A 46 -6.07 -15.03 -11.71
N GLN A 47 -6.36 -13.85 -12.26
CA GLN A 47 -6.19 -13.58 -13.69
C GLN A 47 -4.72 -13.68 -14.09
N GLY A 48 -3.81 -13.09 -13.31
CA GLY A 48 -2.37 -13.24 -13.52
C GLY A 48 -1.93 -14.70 -13.53
N VAL A 49 -2.38 -15.50 -12.56
CA VAL A 49 -2.10 -16.94 -12.49
C VAL A 49 -2.61 -17.67 -13.73
N SER A 50 -3.84 -17.35 -14.19
CA SER A 50 -4.49 -18.03 -15.32
C SER A 50 -3.74 -17.87 -16.64
N ILE A 51 -3.09 -16.72 -16.85
CA ILE A 51 -2.39 -16.40 -18.10
C ILE A 51 -0.87 -16.55 -18.02
N LEU A 52 -0.30 -16.76 -16.83
CA LEU A 52 1.15 -16.74 -16.57
C LEU A 52 1.97 -17.58 -17.57
N ARG A 53 1.48 -18.75 -17.96
CA ARG A 53 2.18 -19.64 -18.89
C ARG A 53 2.14 -19.17 -20.34
N ARG A 54 1.08 -18.46 -20.72
CA ARG A 54 0.84 -18.01 -22.12
C ARG A 54 1.39 -16.62 -22.36
N ASP A 55 1.24 -15.76 -21.36
CA ASP A 55 1.63 -14.36 -21.44
C ASP A 55 2.19 -13.87 -20.10
N PRO A 56 3.47 -14.15 -19.83
CA PRO A 56 4.10 -13.75 -18.58
C PRO A 56 4.24 -12.23 -18.40
N VAL A 57 4.20 -11.47 -19.50
CA VAL A 57 4.29 -10.00 -19.44
C VAL A 57 3.00 -9.41 -18.90
N HIS A 58 1.87 -9.73 -19.50
CA HIS A 58 0.57 -9.28 -19.00
C HIS A 58 0.20 -9.91 -17.65
N ALA A 59 0.60 -11.15 -17.39
CA ALA A 59 0.44 -11.76 -16.07
C ALA A 59 1.10 -10.91 -14.97
N ARG A 60 2.29 -10.38 -15.25
CA ARG A 60 3.00 -9.50 -14.32
C ARG A 60 2.24 -8.21 -14.03
N GLU A 61 1.56 -7.63 -15.02
CA GLU A 61 0.75 -6.43 -14.84
C GLU A 61 -0.43 -6.70 -13.88
N PHE A 62 -1.10 -7.83 -14.02
CA PHE A 62 -2.14 -8.26 -13.10
C PHE A 62 -1.60 -8.46 -11.67
N PHE A 63 -0.44 -9.09 -11.51
CA PHE A 63 0.17 -9.23 -10.20
C PHE A 63 0.58 -7.89 -9.58
N LEU A 64 1.01 -6.91 -10.37
CA LEU A 64 1.30 -5.56 -9.90
C LEU A 64 0.01 -4.86 -9.45
N SER A 65 -1.06 -4.96 -10.22
CA SER A 65 -2.37 -4.40 -9.88
C SER A 65 -2.92 -5.00 -8.58
N ALA A 66 -2.84 -6.33 -8.44
CA ALA A 66 -3.21 -7.01 -7.20
C ALA A 66 -2.39 -6.51 -6.00
N ALA A 67 -1.07 -6.37 -6.17
CA ALA A 67 -0.19 -5.90 -5.11
C ALA A 67 -0.54 -4.47 -4.67
N GLU A 68 -0.83 -3.56 -5.60
CA GLU A 68 -1.21 -2.17 -5.32
C GLU A 68 -2.52 -2.10 -4.52
N ARG A 69 -3.51 -2.93 -4.87
CA ARG A 69 -4.77 -3.00 -4.12
C ARG A 69 -4.61 -3.59 -2.72
N PHE A 70 -3.82 -4.66 -2.56
CA PHE A 70 -3.51 -5.19 -1.23
C PHE A 70 -2.75 -4.17 -0.38
N GLU A 71 -1.81 -3.42 -0.97
CA GLU A 71 -1.04 -2.38 -0.28
C GLU A 71 -1.95 -1.24 0.18
N LEU A 72 -2.88 -0.79 -0.68
CA LEU A 72 -3.88 0.21 -0.31
C LEU A 72 -4.69 -0.20 0.94
N LEU A 73 -5.14 -1.45 1.03
CA LEU A 73 -5.87 -1.95 2.20
C LEU A 73 -5.01 -1.93 3.47
N ILE A 74 -3.72 -2.22 3.35
CA ILE A 74 -2.78 -2.16 4.48
C ILE A 74 -2.55 -0.71 4.93
N ASP A 75 -2.42 0.21 3.98
CA ASP A 75 -2.23 1.65 4.24
C ASP A 75 -3.47 2.27 4.90
N GLU A 76 -4.66 1.75 4.62
CA GLU A 76 -5.91 2.06 5.33
C GLU A 76 -6.01 1.43 6.74
N GLY A 77 -4.95 0.81 7.20
CA GLY A 77 -4.85 0.26 8.56
C GLY A 77 -5.38 -1.17 8.73
N ILE A 78 -5.73 -1.87 7.65
CA ILE A 78 -6.17 -3.26 7.72
C ILE A 78 -4.95 -4.17 7.90
N LEU A 79 -4.59 -4.41 9.14
CA LEU A 79 -3.42 -5.21 9.50
C LEU A 79 -3.82 -6.64 9.84
N ASN A 80 -3.76 -7.55 8.86
CA ASN A 80 -3.87 -8.98 9.12
C ASN A 80 -2.83 -9.78 8.33
N GLY A 81 -2.44 -10.93 8.88
CA GLY A 81 -1.38 -11.75 8.30
C GLY A 81 -1.73 -12.33 6.93
N GLY A 82 -3.01 -12.65 6.69
CA GLY A 82 -3.49 -13.14 5.39
C GLY A 82 -3.36 -12.10 4.29
N LEU A 83 -3.71 -10.84 4.58
CA LEU A 83 -3.58 -9.74 3.64
C LEU A 83 -2.11 -9.49 3.28
N MET A 84 -1.22 -9.47 4.29
CA MET A 84 0.23 -9.33 4.08
C MET A 84 0.84 -10.50 3.30
N TYR A 85 0.33 -11.73 3.55
CA TYR A 85 0.73 -12.91 2.79
C TYR A 85 0.32 -12.81 1.31
N ASN A 86 -0.90 -12.36 1.03
CA ASN A 86 -1.40 -12.18 -0.33
C ASN A 86 -0.63 -11.07 -1.07
N LEU A 87 -0.34 -9.95 -0.41
CA LEU A 87 0.53 -8.90 -0.95
C LEU A 87 1.91 -9.46 -1.31
N ALA A 88 2.52 -10.25 -0.41
CA ALA A 88 3.82 -10.86 -0.66
C ALA A 88 3.80 -11.84 -1.84
N ASN A 89 2.72 -12.63 -1.98
CA ASN A 89 2.53 -13.51 -3.14
C ASN A 89 2.44 -12.72 -4.45
N ALA A 90 1.64 -11.67 -4.50
CA ALA A 90 1.50 -10.82 -5.68
C ALA A 90 2.85 -10.16 -6.05
N GLN A 91 3.58 -9.63 -5.08
CA GLN A 91 4.91 -9.05 -5.29
C GLN A 91 5.95 -10.08 -5.75
N LEU A 92 5.87 -11.32 -5.24
CA LEU A 92 6.74 -12.41 -5.67
C LEU A 92 6.51 -12.74 -7.15
N GLN A 93 5.27 -12.91 -7.56
CA GLN A 93 4.90 -13.19 -8.94
C GLN A 93 5.21 -12.01 -9.87
N ALA A 94 5.08 -10.78 -9.39
CA ALA A 94 5.50 -9.58 -10.11
C ALA A 94 7.03 -9.40 -10.22
N GLY A 95 7.83 -10.29 -9.60
CA GLY A 95 9.28 -10.20 -9.58
C GLY A 95 9.85 -9.17 -8.60
N ARG A 96 9.02 -8.58 -7.73
CA ARG A 96 9.44 -7.62 -6.68
C ARG A 96 9.96 -8.37 -5.44
N LEU A 97 11.04 -9.11 -5.62
CA LEU A 97 11.52 -10.11 -4.67
C LEU A 97 11.86 -9.56 -3.28
N GLY A 98 12.44 -8.35 -3.22
CA GLY A 98 12.78 -7.70 -1.95
C GLY A 98 11.54 -7.34 -1.13
N LEU A 99 10.50 -6.80 -1.79
CA LEU A 99 9.23 -6.45 -1.16
C LEU A 99 8.47 -7.71 -0.73
N ALA A 100 8.46 -8.75 -1.56
CA ALA A 100 7.85 -10.03 -1.21
C ALA A 100 8.47 -10.61 0.08
N ILE A 101 9.79 -10.65 0.19
CA ILE A 101 10.49 -11.14 1.39
C ILE A 101 10.12 -10.28 2.62
N LEU A 102 10.07 -8.95 2.46
CA LEU A 102 9.68 -8.03 3.54
C LEU A 102 8.27 -8.34 4.05
N ASN A 103 7.30 -8.46 3.13
CA ASN A 103 5.89 -8.66 3.50
C ASN A 103 5.61 -10.09 3.99
N TYR A 104 6.31 -11.12 3.49
CA TYR A 104 6.29 -12.45 4.12
C TYR A 104 6.79 -12.39 5.58
N ARG A 105 7.85 -11.63 5.87
CA ARG A 105 8.34 -11.46 7.24
C ARG A 105 7.34 -10.76 8.15
N ARG A 106 6.66 -9.73 7.63
CA ARG A 106 5.57 -9.06 8.36
C ARG A 106 4.40 -10.02 8.60
N ALA A 107 4.01 -10.79 7.59
CA ALA A 107 2.97 -11.80 7.73
C ALA A 107 3.35 -12.88 8.77
N GLU A 108 4.62 -13.31 8.81
CA GLU A 108 5.14 -14.30 9.76
C GLU A 108 4.94 -13.87 11.23
N THR A 109 5.05 -12.57 11.52
CA THR A 109 4.80 -12.06 12.89
C THR A 109 3.33 -12.17 13.31
N LEU A 110 2.40 -12.17 12.35
CA LEU A 110 0.96 -12.26 12.58
C LEU A 110 0.41 -13.68 12.40
N LEU A 111 1.12 -14.55 11.67
CA LEU A 111 0.78 -15.94 11.38
C LEU A 111 1.97 -16.84 11.71
N PRO A 112 2.40 -16.92 12.97
CA PRO A 112 3.56 -17.72 13.33
C PRO A 112 3.28 -19.22 13.07
N GLY A 113 4.21 -19.86 12.35
CA GLY A 113 4.11 -21.31 12.06
C GLY A 113 3.23 -21.67 10.85
N ASP A 114 2.69 -20.71 10.09
CA ASP A 114 1.99 -21.04 8.84
C ASP A 114 2.97 -21.65 7.82
N ALA A 115 2.76 -22.94 7.51
CA ALA A 115 3.67 -23.72 6.67
C ALA A 115 3.75 -23.20 5.23
N ARG A 116 2.64 -22.68 4.68
CA ARG A 116 2.61 -22.13 3.31
C ARG A 116 3.41 -20.84 3.24
N LEU A 117 3.23 -19.96 4.22
CA LEU A 117 3.98 -18.72 4.35
C LEU A 117 5.48 -19.00 4.46
N LEU A 118 5.88 -19.89 5.37
CA LEU A 118 7.28 -20.24 5.58
C LEU A 118 7.92 -20.83 4.31
N SER A 119 7.20 -21.70 3.59
CA SER A 119 7.64 -22.26 2.33
C SER A 119 7.86 -21.19 1.27
N ASN A 120 6.91 -20.28 1.09
CA ASN A 120 7.00 -19.19 0.11
C ASN A 120 8.13 -18.20 0.46
N LEU A 121 8.32 -17.90 1.73
CA LEU A 121 9.43 -17.07 2.21
C LEU A 121 10.78 -17.73 1.93
N GLN A 122 10.90 -19.02 2.18
CA GLN A 122 12.12 -19.77 1.88
C GLN A 122 12.40 -19.79 0.37
N TYR A 123 11.39 -20.00 -0.46
CA TYR A 123 11.49 -19.95 -1.91
C TYR A 123 11.95 -18.57 -2.38
N ALA A 124 11.31 -17.50 -1.93
CA ALA A 124 11.70 -16.13 -2.27
C ALA A 124 13.16 -15.82 -1.92
N ARG A 125 13.62 -16.28 -0.74
CA ARG A 125 15.03 -16.14 -0.31
C ARG A 125 15.98 -16.93 -1.20
N SER A 126 15.59 -18.10 -1.67
CA SER A 126 16.42 -18.91 -2.58
C SER A 126 16.60 -18.24 -3.94
N LEU A 127 15.53 -17.66 -4.49
CA LEU A 127 15.57 -16.87 -5.73
C LEU A 127 16.51 -15.67 -5.60
N ARG A 128 16.43 -14.95 -4.47
CA ARG A 128 17.31 -13.81 -4.21
C ARG A 128 18.77 -14.21 -4.17
N ARG A 129 19.12 -15.33 -3.51
CA ARG A 129 20.50 -15.83 -3.48
C ARG A 129 21.02 -16.19 -4.87
N SER A 130 20.20 -16.82 -5.70
CA SER A 130 20.59 -17.19 -7.07
C SER A 130 20.82 -15.96 -7.96
N GLN A 131 20.05 -14.90 -7.79
CA GLN A 131 20.25 -13.63 -8.52
C GLN A 131 21.59 -12.99 -8.15
N PHE A 132 21.94 -12.92 -6.87
CA PHE A 132 23.24 -12.39 -6.43
C PHE A 132 24.42 -13.24 -6.93
N ALA A 133 24.30 -14.56 -6.88
CA ALA A 133 25.33 -15.46 -7.39
C ALA A 133 25.53 -15.33 -8.91
N ALA A 134 24.48 -15.01 -9.65
CA ALA A 134 24.54 -14.76 -11.10
C ALA A 134 25.16 -13.39 -11.43
N SER A 135 24.88 -12.35 -10.64
CA SER A 135 25.45 -11.00 -10.84
C SER A 135 26.93 -10.94 -10.48
N GLY A 136 27.36 -11.61 -9.41
CA GLY A 136 28.75 -11.65 -8.99
C GLY A 136 29.69 -12.44 -9.92
N ARG A 137 29.15 -13.27 -10.84
CA ARG A 137 29.93 -13.96 -11.87
C ARG A 137 30.18 -13.14 -13.13
N ARG A 138 29.58 -11.97 -13.25
CA ARG A 138 29.72 -11.08 -14.41
C ARG A 138 30.69 -9.91 -14.18
N ALA A 139 31.22 -9.79 -12.99
CA ALA A 139 32.25 -8.81 -12.60
C ALA A 139 33.63 -9.47 -12.59
#